data_98b9c45aca5b2a44125cb3af88bbb77e
#
_entry.id   98b9c45aca5b2a44125cb3af88bbb77e
#
_cell.length_a   1.000
_cell.length_b   1.000
_cell.length_c   1.000
_cell.angle_alpha   90.00
_cell.angle_beta   90.00
_cell.angle_gamma   90.00
#
_symmetry.space_group_name_H-M   'P 1'
#
loop_
_entity.id
_entity.type
_entity.pdbx_description
1 polymer ?
#
loop_
_entity_poly.entity_id
_entity_poly.type
_entity_poly.pdbx_seq_one_letter_code
_entity_poly.pdbx_strand_id
1 'polypeptide(L)'
;RAILRKPIDRIGYGGYLKLALQFPEFVDYVESVCNEFRQLYENIKGTTPYCVKRVAVLNCWGKMRAWGCHMVHHALYYKQNYSYAGVIEMLSGAPFEVKFISFEDIKNDPALLDELDVIINVGDADTAHTGGIWWEDADITSAIRRFVWNGGGFIGVGEPSGHPYQGHILQLASVLGVEEENGFTLNYDKYNWEEHPDHFILQDADQPMDFGEGKKNIYALEGTEILVQRNKEVQMAAHDFGKGRAVYISGVPYSFANSRTLYRAILWSAH
;
A
#
# COMPACT_ATOMS: atom_id res chain seq x y z
N ARG A 1 -6.76 10.22 14.16
CA ARG A 1 -5.98 10.26 12.92
C ARG A 1 -6.71 10.99 11.80
N ALA A 2 -7.90 10.54 11.36
CA ALA A 2 -8.61 11.15 10.24
C ALA A 2 -8.82 12.66 10.40
N ILE A 3 -9.24 13.12 11.56
CA ILE A 3 -9.48 14.55 11.86
C ILE A 3 -8.21 15.40 11.76
N LEU A 4 -7.02 14.83 12.01
CA LEU A 4 -5.74 15.55 11.85
C LEU A 4 -5.35 15.77 10.40
N ARG A 5 -5.96 15.02 9.49
CA ARG A 5 -5.71 15.12 8.05
C ARG A 5 -6.61 16.13 7.38
N LYS A 6 -7.86 16.10 7.73
CA LYS A 6 -8.88 16.97 7.17
C LYS A 6 -9.93 17.21 8.23
N PRO A 7 -10.38 18.46 8.43
CA PRO A 7 -11.50 18.76 9.29
C PRO A 7 -12.70 17.91 8.91
N ILE A 8 -13.29 17.22 9.88
CA ILE A 8 -14.46 16.37 9.70
C ILE A 8 -15.61 17.03 10.43
N ASP A 9 -16.68 17.36 9.71
CA ASP A 9 -17.84 18.03 10.30
C ASP A 9 -18.70 17.10 11.14
N ARG A 10 -18.68 15.79 10.84
CA ARG A 10 -19.51 14.80 11.52
C ARG A 10 -18.77 13.50 11.73
N ILE A 11 -18.88 12.96 12.92
CA ILE A 11 -18.46 11.61 13.26
C ILE A 11 -19.69 10.89 13.80
N GLY A 12 -19.99 9.72 13.24
CA GLY A 12 -21.13 8.91 13.61
C GLY A 12 -20.69 7.59 14.24
N TYR A 13 -21.40 7.17 15.27
CA TYR A 13 -21.33 5.80 15.75
C TYR A 13 -22.11 4.88 14.79
N GLY A 14 -21.42 3.88 14.21
CA GLY A 14 -22.03 2.85 13.37
C GLY A 14 -22.45 1.66 14.22
N GLY A 15 -23.74 1.36 14.30
CA GLY A 15 -24.26 0.23 15.04
C GLY A 15 -25.71 0.42 15.51
N TYR A 16 -26.18 -0.53 16.31
CA TYR A 16 -27.54 -0.49 16.87
C TYR A 16 -27.56 0.38 18.12
N LEU A 17 -27.89 1.64 18.00
CA LEU A 17 -27.93 2.59 19.14
C LEU A 17 -28.74 2.09 20.33
N LYS A 18 -29.89 1.42 20.08
CA LYS A 18 -30.71 0.84 21.15
C LYS A 18 -29.96 -0.17 22.01
N LEU A 19 -29.03 -0.91 21.44
CA LEU A 19 -28.18 -1.82 22.22
C LEU A 19 -27.14 -1.05 23.02
N ALA A 20 -26.53 -0.04 22.44
CA ALA A 20 -25.56 0.80 23.10
C ALA A 20 -26.13 1.53 24.33
N LEU A 21 -27.39 1.98 24.27
CA LEU A 21 -28.08 2.67 25.38
C LEU A 21 -28.29 1.79 26.62
N GLN A 22 -28.11 0.47 26.51
CA GLN A 22 -28.17 -0.45 27.64
C GLN A 22 -26.86 -0.49 28.44
N PHE A 23 -25.82 0.17 27.97
CA PHE A 23 -24.49 0.21 28.57
C PHE A 23 -24.08 1.68 28.84
N PRO A 24 -24.48 2.28 29.99
CA PRO A 24 -24.21 3.68 30.30
C PRO A 24 -22.71 4.04 30.16
N GLU A 25 -21.84 3.18 30.66
CA GLU A 25 -20.39 3.37 30.61
C GLU A 25 -19.85 3.47 29.15
N PHE A 26 -20.50 2.78 28.22
CA PHE A 26 -20.16 2.88 26.80
C PHE A 26 -20.62 4.22 26.23
N VAL A 27 -21.80 4.70 26.63
CA VAL A 27 -22.33 6.02 26.21
C VAL A 27 -21.42 7.13 26.73
N ASP A 28 -21.01 7.06 27.99
CA ASP A 28 -20.08 8.02 28.61
C ASP A 28 -18.71 8.03 27.88
N TYR A 29 -18.22 6.85 27.49
CA TYR A 29 -17.00 6.73 26.69
C TYR A 29 -17.16 7.39 25.31
N VAL A 30 -18.27 7.14 24.60
CA VAL A 30 -18.56 7.78 23.31
C VAL A 30 -18.65 9.29 23.45
N GLU A 31 -19.26 9.80 24.52
CA GLU A 31 -19.32 11.24 24.80
C GLU A 31 -17.92 11.82 25.02
N SER A 32 -17.07 11.15 25.79
CA SER A 32 -15.68 11.59 26.02
C SER A 32 -14.88 11.67 24.73
N VAL A 33 -15.00 10.66 23.86
CA VAL A 33 -14.37 10.63 22.52
C VAL A 33 -14.89 11.77 21.63
N CYS A 34 -16.21 12.02 21.66
CA CYS A 34 -16.78 13.14 20.92
C CYS A 34 -16.25 14.50 21.39
N ASN A 35 -16.05 14.67 22.69
CA ASN A 35 -15.50 15.89 23.27
C ASN A 35 -14.01 16.06 22.89
N GLU A 36 -13.24 14.99 22.91
CA GLU A 36 -11.85 15.01 22.41
C GLU A 36 -11.79 15.44 20.95
N PHE A 37 -12.64 14.89 20.09
CA PHE A 37 -12.69 15.28 18.67
C PHE A 37 -13.09 16.73 18.47
N ARG A 38 -14.01 17.28 19.28
CA ARG A 38 -14.35 18.70 19.23
C ARG A 38 -13.16 19.58 19.59
N GLN A 39 -12.41 19.21 20.65
CA GLN A 39 -11.21 19.95 21.04
C GLN A 39 -10.13 19.89 19.95
N LEU A 40 -9.89 18.71 19.36
CA LEU A 40 -8.95 18.56 18.25
C LEU A 40 -9.39 19.42 17.05
N TYR A 41 -10.67 19.39 16.69
CA TYR A 41 -11.19 20.22 15.61
C TYR A 41 -10.97 21.72 15.86
N GLU A 42 -11.28 22.21 17.06
CA GLU A 42 -11.06 23.62 17.43
C GLU A 42 -9.58 24.02 17.32
N ASN A 43 -8.68 23.11 17.65
CA ASN A 43 -7.23 23.36 17.58
C ASN A 43 -6.68 23.39 16.16
N ILE A 44 -7.27 22.65 15.23
CA ILE A 44 -6.75 22.50 13.87
C ILE A 44 -7.55 23.26 12.82
N LYS A 45 -8.76 23.74 13.13
CA LYS A 45 -9.55 24.54 12.19
C LYS A 45 -8.78 25.78 11.78
N GLY A 46 -8.72 26.02 10.47
CA GLY A 46 -7.96 27.15 9.92
C GLY A 46 -6.45 26.90 9.77
N THR A 47 -5.96 25.71 10.10
CA THR A 47 -4.59 25.30 9.80
C THR A 47 -4.53 24.46 8.52
N THR A 48 -3.40 24.52 7.82
CA THR A 48 -3.12 23.62 6.68
C THR A 48 -2.04 22.63 7.11
N PRO A 49 -2.30 21.31 7.00
CA PRO A 49 -1.30 20.32 7.34
C PRO A 49 -0.05 20.48 6.43
N TYR A 50 1.11 20.45 7.03
CA TYR A 50 2.36 20.35 6.28
C TYR A 50 2.59 18.87 5.91
N CYS A 51 2.77 18.62 4.61
CA CYS A 51 3.02 17.28 4.08
C CYS A 51 4.42 17.23 3.46
N VAL A 52 5.23 16.25 3.88
CA VAL A 52 6.63 16.10 3.43
C VAL A 52 6.73 15.44 2.06
N LYS A 53 5.77 14.59 1.71
CA LYS A 53 5.69 13.88 0.42
C LYS A 53 4.22 13.70 -0.01
N ARG A 54 4.02 13.59 -1.34
CA ARG A 54 2.71 13.34 -1.97
C ARG A 54 2.65 11.88 -2.40
N VAL A 55 1.74 11.14 -1.80
CA VAL A 55 1.60 9.70 -1.96
C VAL A 55 0.25 9.39 -2.59
N ALA A 56 0.23 8.58 -3.63
CA ALA A 56 -1.02 8.04 -4.17
C ALA A 56 -1.18 6.56 -3.84
N VAL A 57 -2.41 6.15 -3.49
CA VAL A 57 -2.81 4.75 -3.43
C VAL A 57 -3.66 4.45 -4.65
N LEU A 58 -3.23 3.48 -5.44
CA LEU A 58 -3.96 3.05 -6.64
C LEU A 58 -5.18 2.20 -6.26
N ASN A 59 -6.26 2.34 -7.03
CA ASN A 59 -7.47 1.55 -6.88
C ASN A 59 -8.36 1.64 -8.13
N CYS A 60 -9.42 0.83 -8.19
CA CYS A 60 -10.43 0.86 -9.25
C CYS A 60 -11.78 1.42 -8.78
N TRP A 61 -11.82 2.24 -7.75
CA TRP A 61 -13.09 2.67 -7.12
C TRP A 61 -14.01 3.48 -8.03
N GLY A 62 -13.53 4.04 -9.11
CA GLY A 62 -14.37 4.65 -10.13
C GLY A 62 -15.44 3.71 -10.70
N LYS A 63 -15.23 2.40 -10.59
CA LYS A 63 -16.16 1.34 -11.05
C LYS A 63 -16.74 0.52 -9.88
N MET A 64 -17.06 1.15 -8.78
CA MET A 64 -17.59 0.53 -7.56
C MET A 64 -18.76 -0.44 -7.79
N ARG A 65 -19.64 -0.19 -8.75
CA ARG A 65 -20.74 -1.12 -9.06
C ARG A 65 -20.25 -2.46 -9.59
N ALA A 66 -19.35 -2.45 -10.56
CA ALA A 66 -18.75 -3.67 -11.07
C ALA A 66 -17.95 -4.39 -9.99
N TRP A 67 -17.25 -3.62 -9.18
CA TRP A 67 -16.50 -4.11 -8.04
C TRP A 67 -17.38 -4.79 -7.00
N GLY A 68 -18.49 -4.18 -6.61
CA GLY A 68 -19.47 -4.78 -5.70
C GLY A 68 -20.06 -6.07 -6.25
N CYS A 69 -20.31 -6.16 -7.57
CA CYS A 69 -20.80 -7.38 -8.22
C CYS A 69 -19.79 -8.54 -8.19
N HIS A 70 -18.50 -8.27 -8.02
CA HIS A 70 -17.46 -9.28 -7.87
C HIS A 70 -17.19 -9.66 -6.42
N MET A 71 -18.08 -9.34 -5.50
CA MET A 71 -18.03 -9.68 -4.06
C MET A 71 -16.82 -9.08 -3.31
N VAL A 72 -16.10 -8.17 -3.91
CA VAL A 72 -14.89 -7.57 -3.33
C VAL A 72 -15.16 -6.83 -2.02
N HIS A 73 -16.35 -6.25 -1.87
CA HIS A 73 -16.74 -5.52 -0.67
C HIS A 73 -16.86 -6.39 0.59
N HIS A 74 -16.97 -7.71 0.45
CA HIS A 74 -16.94 -8.63 1.57
C HIS A 74 -15.53 -9.08 1.96
N ALA A 75 -14.58 -9.02 1.05
CA ALA A 75 -13.15 -9.27 1.22
C ALA A 75 -12.76 -10.53 2.01
N LEU A 76 -13.70 -11.44 2.25
CA LEU A 76 -13.51 -12.62 3.11
C LEU A 76 -12.56 -13.66 2.51
N TYR A 77 -12.35 -13.61 1.20
CA TYR A 77 -11.53 -14.57 0.47
C TYR A 77 -10.17 -14.01 0.06
N TYR A 78 -9.93 -12.72 0.28
CA TYR A 78 -8.69 -12.06 -0.11
C TYR A 78 -7.69 -12.09 1.03
N LYS A 79 -6.54 -12.71 0.79
CA LYS A 79 -5.50 -12.90 1.79
C LYS A 79 -4.81 -11.59 2.17
N GLN A 80 -4.68 -10.67 1.21
CA GLN A 80 -3.98 -9.40 1.40
C GLN A 80 -4.89 -8.24 1.83
N ASN A 81 -6.14 -8.52 2.19
CA ASN A 81 -7.05 -7.47 2.67
C ASN A 81 -6.49 -6.76 3.92
N TYR A 82 -5.78 -7.50 4.78
CA TYR A 82 -5.13 -6.93 5.94
C TYR A 82 -4.00 -5.96 5.55
N SER A 83 -3.30 -6.20 4.44
CA SER A 83 -2.28 -5.30 3.93
C SER A 83 -2.88 -4.02 3.38
N TYR A 84 -3.98 -4.10 2.63
CA TYR A 84 -4.69 -2.92 2.15
C TYR A 84 -5.18 -2.05 3.31
N ALA A 85 -5.88 -2.65 4.27
CA ALA A 85 -6.32 -1.96 5.46
C ALA A 85 -5.14 -1.41 6.27
N GLY A 86 -4.07 -2.19 6.40
CA GLY A 86 -2.84 -1.82 7.09
C GLY A 86 -2.18 -0.57 6.48
N VAL A 87 -2.00 -0.54 5.17
CA VAL A 87 -1.43 0.63 4.46
C VAL A 87 -2.28 1.88 4.69
N ILE A 88 -3.61 1.79 4.54
CA ILE A 88 -4.52 2.92 4.76
C ILE A 88 -4.43 3.42 6.20
N GLU A 89 -4.42 2.53 7.17
CA GLU A 89 -4.33 2.86 8.59
C GLU A 89 -2.97 3.52 8.93
N MET A 90 -1.87 3.00 8.39
CA MET A 90 -0.55 3.57 8.58
C MET A 90 -0.44 4.97 7.97
N LEU A 91 -0.94 5.15 6.75
CA LEU A 91 -0.93 6.44 6.08
C LEU A 91 -1.80 7.49 6.77
N SER A 92 -2.87 7.08 7.46
CA SER A 92 -3.82 8.01 8.08
C SER A 92 -3.22 8.92 9.15
N GLY A 93 -2.10 8.54 9.75
CA GLY A 93 -1.39 9.34 10.75
C GLY A 93 -0.06 9.93 10.27
N ALA A 94 0.33 9.65 9.04
CA ALA A 94 1.63 10.03 8.49
C ALA A 94 1.64 11.48 7.98
N PRO A 95 2.79 12.16 7.93
CA PRO A 95 2.91 13.52 7.41
C PRO A 95 2.98 13.54 5.88
N PHE A 96 2.15 12.75 5.22
CA PHE A 96 2.06 12.67 3.76
C PHE A 96 0.74 13.22 3.25
N GLU A 97 0.74 13.89 2.12
CA GLU A 97 -0.48 14.14 1.37
C GLU A 97 -0.88 12.84 0.67
N VAL A 98 -2.03 12.27 1.03
CA VAL A 98 -2.49 11.00 0.47
C VAL A 98 -3.65 11.24 -0.48
N LYS A 99 -3.49 10.80 -1.73
CA LYS A 99 -4.53 10.79 -2.75
C LYS A 99 -4.89 9.35 -3.11
N PHE A 100 -6.15 9.11 -3.48
CA PHE A 100 -6.58 7.87 -4.11
C PHE A 100 -6.75 8.15 -5.59
N ILE A 101 -6.06 7.38 -6.44
CA ILE A 101 -6.05 7.57 -7.89
C ILE A 101 -6.49 6.26 -8.54
N SER A 102 -7.44 6.35 -9.47
CA SER A 102 -7.87 5.18 -10.20
C SER A 102 -7.01 4.94 -11.44
N PHE A 103 -7.02 3.70 -11.92
CA PHE A 103 -6.37 3.35 -13.19
C PHE A 103 -7.00 4.11 -14.37
N GLU A 104 -8.30 4.39 -14.28
CA GLU A 104 -9.01 5.19 -15.29
C GLU A 104 -8.53 6.65 -15.30
N ASP A 105 -8.23 7.23 -14.13
CA ASP A 105 -7.63 8.57 -14.04
C ASP A 105 -6.27 8.61 -14.73
N ILE A 106 -5.41 7.61 -14.48
CA ILE A 106 -4.08 7.51 -15.12
C ILE A 106 -4.21 7.39 -16.64
N LYS A 107 -5.18 6.59 -17.11
CA LYS A 107 -5.41 6.43 -18.54
C LYS A 107 -5.86 7.71 -19.21
N ASN A 108 -6.74 8.46 -18.57
CA ASN A 108 -7.31 9.70 -19.11
C ASN A 108 -6.33 10.87 -19.03
N ASP A 109 -5.53 10.93 -17.97
CA ASP A 109 -4.55 11.98 -17.74
C ASP A 109 -3.29 11.44 -17.05
N PRO A 110 -2.34 10.88 -17.80
CA PRO A 110 -1.09 10.39 -17.23
C PRO A 110 -0.24 11.46 -16.53
N ALA A 111 -0.45 12.74 -16.86
CA ALA A 111 0.32 13.83 -16.27
C ALA A 111 0.01 14.06 -14.79
N LEU A 112 -1.12 13.54 -14.29
CA LEU A 112 -1.44 13.57 -12.86
C LEU A 112 -0.37 12.88 -11.99
N LEU A 113 0.41 11.96 -12.58
CA LEU A 113 1.50 11.30 -11.87
C LEU A 113 2.68 12.25 -11.59
N ASP A 114 2.88 13.29 -12.39
CA ASP A 114 3.97 14.26 -12.22
C ASP A 114 3.82 15.09 -10.93
N GLU A 115 2.63 15.12 -10.36
CA GLU A 115 2.36 15.78 -9.07
C GLU A 115 2.72 14.91 -7.85
N LEU A 116 3.10 13.66 -8.05
CA LEU A 116 3.32 12.68 -6.99
C LEU A 116 4.80 12.45 -6.72
N ASP A 117 5.10 12.03 -5.50
CA ASP A 117 6.42 11.54 -5.13
C ASP A 117 6.44 10.00 -5.11
N VAL A 118 5.36 9.35 -4.65
CA VAL A 118 5.28 7.89 -4.52
C VAL A 118 3.89 7.38 -4.90
N ILE A 119 3.86 6.24 -5.57
CA ILE A 119 2.65 5.47 -5.84
C ILE A 119 2.70 4.18 -5.01
N ILE A 120 1.59 3.81 -4.37
CA ILE A 120 1.43 2.54 -3.66
C ILE A 120 0.34 1.72 -4.34
N ASN A 121 0.65 0.46 -4.64
CA ASN A 121 -0.35 -0.52 -5.08
C ASN A 121 -0.32 -1.73 -4.12
N VAL A 122 -1.46 -2.10 -3.56
CA VAL A 122 -1.53 -3.06 -2.46
C VAL A 122 -2.78 -3.94 -2.54
N GLY A 123 -2.60 -5.24 -2.34
CA GLY A 123 -3.68 -6.20 -2.26
C GLY A 123 -3.37 -7.52 -2.97
N ASP A 124 -4.42 -8.32 -3.18
CA ASP A 124 -4.36 -9.55 -3.98
C ASP A 124 -4.47 -9.22 -5.47
N ALA A 125 -3.91 -10.09 -6.31
CA ALA A 125 -4.06 -10.03 -7.77
C ALA A 125 -5.53 -10.03 -8.20
N ASP A 126 -5.79 -9.47 -9.36
CA ASP A 126 -7.10 -9.46 -10.00
C ASP A 126 -8.24 -8.85 -9.15
N THR A 127 -7.90 -7.95 -8.24
CA THR A 127 -8.86 -7.23 -7.41
C THR A 127 -9.01 -5.77 -7.81
N ALA A 128 -10.06 -5.12 -7.33
CA ALA A 128 -10.23 -3.69 -7.47
C ALA A 128 -9.20 -2.87 -6.68
N HIS A 129 -8.51 -3.47 -5.73
CA HIS A 129 -7.41 -2.83 -5.02
C HIS A 129 -6.15 -2.75 -5.88
N THR A 130 -5.83 -3.83 -6.59
CA THR A 130 -4.60 -3.94 -7.38
C THR A 130 -4.76 -3.63 -8.86
N GLY A 131 -5.99 -3.59 -9.40
CA GLY A 131 -6.25 -3.18 -10.77
C GLY A 131 -6.73 -4.28 -11.72
N GLY A 132 -6.38 -5.53 -11.49
CA GLY A 132 -6.80 -6.64 -12.34
C GLY A 132 -6.49 -6.41 -13.83
N ILE A 133 -7.49 -6.52 -14.68
CA ILE A 133 -7.38 -6.37 -16.14
C ILE A 133 -6.81 -5.02 -16.61
N TRP A 134 -6.78 -3.98 -15.77
CA TRP A 134 -6.14 -2.72 -16.12
C TRP A 134 -4.65 -2.87 -16.41
N TRP A 135 -4.01 -3.93 -15.93
CA TRP A 135 -2.60 -4.19 -16.19
C TRP A 135 -2.32 -4.71 -17.61
N GLU A 136 -3.33 -5.08 -18.39
CA GLU A 136 -3.20 -5.34 -19.83
C GLU A 136 -3.07 -4.05 -20.65
N ASP A 137 -3.43 -2.91 -20.07
CA ASP A 137 -3.40 -1.62 -20.74
C ASP A 137 -1.97 -1.08 -20.80
N ALA A 138 -1.40 -1.03 -22.00
CA ALA A 138 -0.03 -0.59 -22.22
C ALA A 138 0.18 0.90 -21.88
N ASP A 139 -0.84 1.73 -21.99
CA ASP A 139 -0.72 3.15 -21.67
C ASP A 139 -0.54 3.35 -20.17
N ILE A 140 -1.28 2.58 -19.35
CA ILE A 140 -1.19 2.63 -17.89
C ILE A 140 0.15 2.09 -17.42
N THR A 141 0.54 0.90 -17.87
CA THR A 141 1.82 0.29 -17.48
C THR A 141 3.01 1.15 -17.89
N SER A 142 2.96 1.74 -19.09
CA SER A 142 4.00 2.67 -19.57
C SER A 142 4.01 3.98 -18.80
N ALA A 143 2.85 4.53 -18.41
CA ALA A 143 2.78 5.76 -17.62
C ALA A 143 3.45 5.56 -16.25
N ILE A 144 3.12 4.46 -15.55
CA ILE A 144 3.71 4.15 -14.25
C ILE A 144 5.21 3.85 -14.36
N ARG A 145 5.64 3.07 -15.36
CA ARG A 145 7.06 2.82 -15.61
C ARG A 145 7.83 4.11 -15.87
N ARG A 146 7.29 4.99 -16.70
CA ARG A 146 7.90 6.29 -16.99
C ARG A 146 7.97 7.18 -15.76
N PHE A 147 6.93 7.20 -14.93
CA PHE A 147 6.94 7.93 -13.66
C PHE A 147 8.11 7.48 -12.78
N VAL A 148 8.27 6.18 -12.57
CA VAL A 148 9.38 5.65 -11.76
C VAL A 148 10.72 5.90 -12.45
N TRP A 149 10.83 5.64 -13.75
CA TRP A 149 12.06 5.89 -14.52
C TRP A 149 12.57 7.34 -14.39
N ASN A 150 11.66 8.29 -14.29
CA ASN A 150 12.00 9.71 -14.17
C ASN A 150 12.31 10.17 -12.74
N GLY A 151 12.17 9.31 -11.74
CA GLY A 151 12.53 9.63 -10.36
C GLY A 151 11.40 9.44 -9.33
N GLY A 152 10.22 9.01 -9.75
CA GLY A 152 9.13 8.67 -8.82
C GLY A 152 9.39 7.38 -8.06
N GLY A 153 8.72 7.23 -6.92
CA GLY A 153 8.76 6.02 -6.11
C GLY A 153 7.58 5.08 -6.36
N PHE A 154 7.81 3.76 -6.30
CA PHE A 154 6.72 2.78 -6.35
C PHE A 154 6.83 1.78 -5.21
N ILE A 155 5.75 1.62 -4.43
CA ILE A 155 5.68 0.62 -3.37
C ILE A 155 4.61 -0.40 -3.73
N GLY A 156 5.02 -1.65 -3.85
CA GLY A 156 4.13 -2.77 -4.11
C GLY A 156 3.98 -3.66 -2.89
N VAL A 157 2.73 -4.00 -2.52
CA VAL A 157 2.46 -4.87 -1.37
C VAL A 157 1.54 -6.02 -1.76
N GLY A 158 1.93 -7.23 -1.40
CA GLY A 158 1.20 -8.46 -1.72
C GLY A 158 1.42 -8.88 -3.17
N GLU A 159 0.41 -8.72 -4.01
CA GLU A 159 0.46 -8.97 -5.46
C GLU A 159 0.26 -7.66 -6.25
N PRO A 160 1.12 -6.66 -6.05
CA PRO A 160 0.99 -5.39 -6.73
C PRO A 160 1.20 -5.59 -8.23
N SER A 161 0.37 -4.97 -9.05
CA SER A 161 0.31 -5.23 -10.50
C SER A 161 0.04 -6.69 -10.89
N GLY A 162 -0.52 -7.47 -9.95
CA GLY A 162 -0.82 -8.87 -10.18
C GLY A 162 -1.95 -9.06 -11.17
N HIS A 163 -1.60 -9.60 -12.36
CA HIS A 163 -2.52 -10.03 -13.41
C HIS A 163 -1.76 -10.91 -14.39
N PRO A 164 -2.07 -12.22 -14.51
CA PRO A 164 -1.37 -13.10 -15.44
C PRO A 164 -1.56 -12.66 -16.88
N TYR A 165 -0.55 -12.03 -17.46
CA TYR A 165 -0.59 -11.53 -18.83
C TYR A 165 0.80 -11.59 -19.48
N GLN A 166 0.88 -12.03 -20.74
CA GLN A 166 2.13 -12.12 -21.52
C GLN A 166 3.29 -12.86 -20.83
N GLY A 167 2.99 -13.88 -20.03
CA GLY A 167 4.00 -14.68 -19.35
C GLY A 167 4.51 -14.12 -18.03
N HIS A 168 4.00 -12.98 -17.58
CA HIS A 168 4.28 -12.38 -16.28
C HIS A 168 3.05 -12.46 -15.37
N ILE A 169 3.27 -12.58 -14.06
CA ILE A 169 2.23 -12.41 -13.07
C ILE A 169 2.23 -10.97 -12.57
N LEU A 170 3.40 -10.44 -12.20
CA LEU A 170 3.55 -9.04 -11.81
C LEU A 170 3.88 -8.18 -13.04
N GLN A 171 2.93 -7.40 -13.51
CA GLN A 171 3.11 -6.60 -14.74
C GLN A 171 4.13 -5.45 -14.60
N LEU A 172 4.50 -5.11 -13.35
CA LEU A 172 5.59 -4.19 -13.04
C LEU A 172 6.80 -4.89 -12.42
N ALA A 173 7.01 -6.18 -12.71
CA ALA A 173 8.15 -6.96 -12.19
C ALA A 173 9.49 -6.24 -12.40
N SER A 174 9.74 -5.70 -13.58
CA SER A 174 10.97 -4.95 -13.88
C SER A 174 11.15 -3.66 -13.06
N VAL A 175 10.06 -3.05 -12.61
CA VAL A 175 10.09 -1.87 -11.73
C VAL A 175 10.33 -2.29 -10.28
N LEU A 176 9.61 -3.32 -9.84
CA LEU A 176 9.68 -3.83 -8.47
C LEU A 176 10.95 -4.61 -8.15
N GLY A 177 11.63 -5.11 -9.18
CA GLY A 177 12.77 -6.01 -9.02
C GLY A 177 12.40 -7.41 -8.55
N VAL A 178 11.12 -7.76 -8.57
CA VAL A 178 10.62 -9.08 -8.15
C VAL A 178 9.56 -9.59 -9.12
N GLU A 179 9.45 -10.94 -9.20
CA GLU A 179 8.41 -11.61 -9.95
C GLU A 179 7.84 -12.76 -9.13
N GLU A 180 6.64 -13.20 -9.45
CA GLU A 180 6.01 -14.37 -8.87
C GLU A 180 6.25 -15.61 -9.73
N GLU A 181 6.57 -16.73 -9.09
CA GLU A 181 6.77 -18.00 -9.78
C GLU A 181 5.42 -18.65 -10.12
N ASN A 182 5.26 -18.97 -11.39
CA ASN A 182 4.01 -19.52 -11.92
C ASN A 182 3.97 -21.05 -11.79
N GLY A 183 3.64 -21.53 -10.58
CA GLY A 183 3.15 -22.90 -10.38
C GLY A 183 4.18 -23.98 -10.08
N PHE A 184 5.49 -23.75 -10.26
CA PHE A 184 6.52 -24.74 -9.96
C PHE A 184 7.69 -24.14 -9.22
N THR A 185 7.88 -24.52 -7.97
CA THR A 185 9.12 -24.24 -7.26
C THR A 185 10.21 -25.18 -7.79
N LEU A 186 10.94 -24.71 -8.78
CA LEU A 186 11.88 -25.58 -9.50
C LEU A 186 13.17 -25.83 -8.74
N ASN A 187 13.68 -24.85 -8.01
CA ASN A 187 14.95 -24.99 -7.31
C ASN A 187 15.12 -23.90 -6.27
N TYR A 188 15.15 -24.27 -5.01
CA TYR A 188 15.39 -23.35 -3.89
C TYR A 188 16.75 -22.65 -3.97
N ASP A 189 17.74 -23.24 -4.64
CA ASP A 189 19.08 -22.65 -4.72
C ASP A 189 19.17 -21.47 -5.70
N LYS A 190 18.18 -21.30 -6.57
CA LYS A 190 18.11 -20.12 -7.47
C LYS A 190 17.95 -18.80 -6.71
N TYR A 191 17.34 -18.84 -5.55
CA TYR A 191 16.93 -17.67 -4.80
C TYR A 191 17.82 -17.42 -3.58
N ASN A 192 19.04 -17.93 -3.60
CA ASN A 192 19.99 -17.77 -2.52
C ASN A 192 20.74 -16.44 -2.68
N TRP A 193 20.07 -15.36 -2.34
CA TRP A 193 20.61 -14.01 -2.39
C TRP A 193 21.06 -13.56 -1.00
N GLU A 194 22.05 -12.70 -0.96
CA GLU A 194 22.49 -12.06 0.27
C GLU A 194 21.48 -10.99 0.69
N GLU A 195 21.13 -10.96 1.98
CA GLU A 195 20.28 -9.92 2.56
C GLU A 195 21.11 -8.66 2.85
N HIS A 196 20.44 -7.50 2.73
CA HIS A 196 21.01 -6.18 3.03
C HIS A 196 20.40 -5.61 4.33
N PRO A 197 20.79 -6.11 5.52
CA PRO A 197 20.17 -5.74 6.79
C PRO A 197 20.46 -4.29 7.20
N ASP A 198 21.51 -3.67 6.68
CA ASP A 198 21.91 -2.30 6.99
C ASP A 198 21.18 -1.25 6.12
N HIS A 199 20.27 -1.69 5.26
CA HIS A 199 19.56 -0.80 4.37
C HIS A 199 18.70 0.21 5.16
N PHE A 200 18.61 1.45 4.67
CA PHE A 200 17.90 2.55 5.32
C PHE A 200 16.46 2.19 5.76
N ILE A 201 15.75 1.41 4.97
CA ILE A 201 14.36 1.03 5.26
C ILE A 201 14.28 0.18 6.54
N LEU A 202 15.32 -0.62 6.83
CA LEU A 202 15.34 -1.52 7.98
C LEU A 202 15.93 -0.90 9.25
N GLN A 203 16.47 0.32 9.17
CA GLN A 203 17.01 0.98 10.37
C GLN A 203 15.91 1.15 11.42
N ASP A 204 16.19 0.71 12.65
CA ASP A 204 15.23 0.70 13.77
C ASP A 204 13.97 -0.14 13.53
N ALA A 205 14.00 -1.07 12.57
CA ALA A 205 12.90 -2.00 12.37
C ALA A 205 12.90 -3.07 13.49
N ASP A 206 11.72 -3.35 14.03
CA ASP A 206 11.56 -4.43 15.00
C ASP A 206 11.79 -5.80 14.30
N GLN A 207 12.51 -6.68 14.96
CA GLN A 207 12.79 -8.01 14.44
C GLN A 207 12.18 -9.10 15.34
N PRO A 208 11.60 -10.17 14.79
CA PRO A 208 11.33 -10.36 13.36
C PRO A 208 10.20 -9.46 12.86
N MET A 209 10.31 -9.01 11.60
CA MET A 209 9.25 -8.21 10.99
C MET A 209 7.98 -9.04 10.76
N ASP A 210 6.83 -8.43 10.98
CA ASP A 210 5.52 -9.04 10.74
C ASP A 210 5.01 -8.73 9.33
N PHE A 211 4.96 -9.75 8.48
CA PHE A 211 4.38 -9.68 7.14
C PHE A 211 2.98 -10.29 7.06
N GLY A 212 2.42 -10.72 8.20
CA GLY A 212 1.20 -11.53 8.22
C GLY A 212 1.44 -12.89 7.53
N GLU A 213 0.49 -13.33 6.71
CA GLU A 213 0.72 -14.53 5.89
C GLU A 213 1.80 -14.31 4.84
N GLY A 214 1.90 -13.09 4.34
CA GLY A 214 2.81 -12.70 3.27
C GLY A 214 2.48 -13.40 1.93
N LYS A 215 2.86 -12.79 0.82
CA LYS A 215 2.78 -13.46 -0.48
C LYS A 215 3.94 -14.44 -0.61
N LYS A 216 3.64 -15.64 -1.13
CA LYS A 216 4.62 -16.71 -1.37
C LYS A 216 5.05 -16.75 -2.83
N ASN A 217 6.08 -17.53 -3.11
CA ASN A 217 6.62 -17.76 -4.45
C ASN A 217 7.18 -16.50 -5.12
N ILE A 218 7.60 -15.51 -4.35
CA ILE A 218 8.22 -14.29 -4.86
C ILE A 218 9.73 -14.47 -4.90
N TYR A 219 10.33 -14.16 -6.04
CA TYR A 219 11.77 -14.21 -6.25
C TYR A 219 12.29 -12.87 -6.77
N ALA A 220 13.56 -12.58 -6.44
CA ALA A 220 14.24 -11.37 -6.88
C ALA A 220 14.77 -11.50 -8.32
N LEU A 221 14.66 -10.41 -9.06
CA LEU A 221 15.32 -10.23 -10.34
C LEU A 221 16.74 -9.67 -10.16
N GLU A 222 17.53 -9.72 -11.22
CA GLU A 222 18.88 -9.16 -11.19
C GLU A 222 18.91 -7.68 -10.83
N GLY A 223 19.84 -7.27 -9.99
CA GLY A 223 19.99 -5.90 -9.53
C GLY A 223 19.08 -5.51 -8.37
N THR A 224 18.36 -6.45 -7.78
CA THR A 224 17.46 -6.21 -6.65
C THR A 224 18.18 -6.46 -5.32
N GLU A 225 18.05 -5.54 -4.37
CA GLU A 225 18.50 -5.71 -3.00
C GLU A 225 17.41 -6.39 -2.17
N ILE A 226 17.70 -7.62 -1.70
CA ILE A 226 16.80 -8.31 -0.78
C ILE A 226 17.01 -7.76 0.62
N LEU A 227 15.96 -7.21 1.21
CA LEU A 227 16.01 -6.65 2.55
C LEU A 227 15.64 -7.69 3.61
N VAL A 228 14.63 -8.50 3.32
CA VAL A 228 14.17 -9.60 4.19
C VAL A 228 13.72 -10.77 3.32
N GLN A 229 14.17 -11.97 3.69
CA GLN A 229 13.67 -13.21 3.09
C GLN A 229 13.21 -14.19 4.17
N ARG A 230 12.32 -15.09 3.80
CA ARG A 230 11.82 -16.16 4.66
C ARG A 230 11.71 -17.43 3.84
N ASN A 231 12.38 -18.50 4.28
CA ASN A 231 12.42 -19.75 3.53
C ASN A 231 12.89 -19.58 2.07
N LYS A 232 13.85 -18.67 1.84
CA LYS A 232 14.37 -18.30 0.52
C LYS A 232 13.36 -17.57 -0.41
N GLU A 233 12.24 -17.17 0.12
CA GLU A 233 11.27 -16.34 -0.58
C GLU A 233 11.45 -14.88 -0.15
N VAL A 234 11.35 -13.97 -1.10
CA VAL A 234 11.47 -12.54 -0.83
C VAL A 234 10.25 -12.06 -0.04
N GLN A 235 10.51 -11.48 1.13
CA GLN A 235 9.48 -10.82 1.92
C GLN A 235 9.52 -9.30 1.75
N MET A 236 10.71 -8.76 1.57
CA MET A 236 10.92 -7.34 1.30
C MET A 236 12.13 -7.14 0.42
N ALA A 237 12.01 -6.28 -0.58
CA ALA A 237 13.08 -5.95 -1.51
C ALA A 237 13.04 -4.48 -1.91
N ALA A 238 14.21 -3.96 -2.27
CA ALA A 238 14.40 -2.62 -2.82
C ALA A 238 15.06 -2.72 -4.20
N HIS A 239 14.63 -1.87 -5.13
CA HIS A 239 15.12 -1.91 -6.50
C HIS A 239 15.20 -0.51 -7.10
N ASP A 240 16.32 -0.22 -7.76
CA ASP A 240 16.48 1.01 -8.53
C ASP A 240 15.96 0.80 -9.96
N PHE A 241 15.13 1.72 -10.44
CA PHE A 241 14.60 1.68 -11.80
C PHE A 241 14.71 3.05 -12.48
N GLY A 242 15.70 3.19 -13.34
CA GLY A 242 16.03 4.48 -13.95
C GLY A 242 16.58 5.45 -12.93
N LYS A 243 15.87 6.56 -12.70
CA LYS A 243 16.20 7.54 -11.65
C LYS A 243 15.36 7.33 -10.39
N GLY A 244 14.34 6.50 -10.45
CA GLY A 244 13.43 6.23 -9.35
C GLY A 244 13.72 4.91 -8.65
N ARG A 245 12.91 4.60 -7.65
CA ARG A 245 13.10 3.47 -6.76
C ARG A 245 11.79 2.75 -6.49
N ALA A 246 11.85 1.45 -6.33
CA ALA A 246 10.71 0.66 -5.94
C ALA A 246 11.00 -0.19 -4.71
N VAL A 247 9.96 -0.45 -3.91
CA VAL A 247 10.00 -1.34 -2.76
C VAL A 247 8.91 -2.38 -2.91
N TYR A 248 9.27 -3.63 -2.75
CA TYR A 248 8.33 -4.73 -2.64
C TYR A 248 8.19 -5.18 -1.17
N ILE A 249 6.95 -5.46 -0.74
CA ILE A 249 6.64 -6.00 0.59
C ILE A 249 5.61 -7.11 0.41
N SER A 250 5.89 -8.32 0.91
CA SER A 250 5.01 -9.49 0.72
C SER A 250 3.66 -9.40 1.45
N GLY A 251 3.58 -8.58 2.48
CA GLY A 251 2.39 -8.28 3.26
C GLY A 251 2.70 -7.32 4.40
N VAL A 252 1.73 -6.50 4.82
CA VAL A 252 1.99 -5.48 5.84
C VAL A 252 0.75 -5.23 6.71
N PRO A 253 0.51 -6.07 7.74
CA PRO A 253 -0.53 -5.79 8.72
C PRO A 253 -0.21 -4.49 9.47
N TYR A 254 -1.26 -3.80 9.93
CA TYR A 254 -1.07 -2.60 10.74
C TYR A 254 -0.37 -2.90 12.06
N SER A 255 0.73 -2.20 12.29
CA SER A 255 1.39 -2.08 13.59
C SER A 255 2.21 -0.79 13.65
N PHE A 256 2.64 -0.36 14.83
CA PHE A 256 3.57 0.77 14.93
C PHE A 256 4.92 0.47 14.28
N ALA A 257 5.41 -0.77 14.41
CA ALA A 257 6.64 -1.21 13.77
C ALA A 257 6.53 -1.13 12.25
N ASN A 258 5.48 -1.75 11.68
CA ASN A 258 5.25 -1.71 10.24
C ASN A 258 4.98 -0.29 9.73
N SER A 259 4.38 0.59 10.54
CA SER A 259 4.20 2.01 10.19
C SER A 259 5.55 2.70 9.99
N ARG A 260 6.52 2.46 10.86
CA ARG A 260 7.88 3.02 10.72
C ARG A 260 8.56 2.50 9.44
N THR A 261 8.46 1.20 9.19
CA THR A 261 9.03 0.59 7.99
C THR A 261 8.39 1.14 6.71
N LEU A 262 7.07 1.27 6.66
CA LEU A 262 6.37 1.86 5.51
C LEU A 262 6.77 3.33 5.31
N TYR A 263 6.92 4.11 6.38
CA TYR A 263 7.36 5.50 6.30
C TYR A 263 8.76 5.61 5.72
N ARG A 264 9.69 4.75 6.17
CA ARG A 264 11.05 4.70 5.61
C ARG A 264 11.05 4.26 4.16
N ALA A 265 10.22 3.28 3.78
CA ALA A 265 10.07 2.86 2.40
C ALA A 265 9.58 4.02 1.51
N ILE A 266 8.59 4.80 1.97
CA ILE A 266 8.11 5.99 1.26
C ILE A 266 9.22 7.04 1.12
N LEU A 267 9.92 7.36 2.20
CA LEU A 267 10.99 8.36 2.17
C LEU A 267 12.15 7.93 1.29
N TRP A 268 12.52 6.65 1.32
CA TRP A 268 13.60 6.10 0.50
C TRP A 268 13.24 6.10 -0.99
N SER A 269 12.02 5.70 -1.33
CA SER A 269 11.57 5.64 -2.72
C SER A 269 11.26 7.01 -3.32
N ALA A 270 11.00 8.02 -2.48
CA ALA A 270 10.73 9.40 -2.91
C ALA A 270 11.98 10.28 -3.07
N HIS A 271 13.19 9.71 -2.87
CA HIS A 271 14.49 10.42 -2.79
C HIS A 271 14.63 11.44 -1.68
#